data_78aaf1431ade0887a1cd0611a334812e
#
_entry.id   78aaf1431ade0887a1cd0611a334812e
#
_cell.length_a   1.000
_cell.length_b   1.000
_cell.length_c   1.000
_cell.angle_alpha   90.00
_cell.angle_beta   90.00
_cell.angle_gamma   90.00
#
_symmetry.space_group_name_H-M   'P 1'
#
loop_
_entity.id
_entity.type
_entity.pdbx_description
1 polymer ?
#
loop_
_entity_poly.entity_id
_entity_poly.type
_entity_poly.pdbx_seq_one_letter_code
_entity_poly.pdbx_strand_id
1 'polypeptide(L)'
;FSLEGGWKWINASLYFDHARNMYTTYAKPYDDAKHPGVVLWTMASIPNSYAYGGALVLSPKFGWWQPQFTASLFWFQSNARSLNIQPLWNEVQPDFILNNSFTLPRGWFLNIKGRLAFGAKQSYAIKKTEGTVDAQLTKSFLKDRALRVSLVANDIFRTGTYHFRVYGDRTYNEFENYADKQRFGIRLNYQFNATKNKYK
;
A
#
# COMPACT_ATOMS: atom_id res chain seq x y z
N PHE A 1 6.94 7.94 17.72
CA PHE A 1 8.35 8.30 17.46
C PHE A 1 8.72 7.94 16.04
N SER A 2 9.34 8.87 15.32
CA SER A 2 9.91 8.60 14.01
C SER A 2 11.31 9.18 13.92
N LEU A 3 12.19 8.51 13.21
CA LEU A 3 13.54 8.94 12.86
C LEU A 3 13.71 8.79 11.37
N GLU A 4 14.11 9.86 10.70
CA GLU A 4 14.39 9.87 9.28
C GLU A 4 15.79 10.41 9.02
N GLY A 5 16.48 9.82 8.06
CA GLY A 5 17.78 10.26 7.60
C GLY A 5 17.99 9.96 6.13
N GLY A 6 18.75 10.78 5.45
CA GLY A 6 19.04 10.59 4.04
C GLY A 6 20.39 11.11 3.61
N TRP A 7 20.94 10.50 2.58
CA TRP A 7 22.17 10.94 1.95
C TRP A 7 22.11 10.69 0.44
N LYS A 8 22.22 11.78 -0.34
CA LYS A 8 22.15 11.73 -1.81
C LYS A 8 20.88 11.03 -2.32
N TRP A 9 21.01 9.77 -2.72
CA TRP A 9 19.94 8.95 -3.32
C TRP A 9 19.42 7.84 -2.39
N ILE A 10 19.85 7.88 -1.12
CA ILE A 10 19.42 6.93 -0.08
C ILE A 10 18.65 7.68 0.99
N ASN A 11 17.46 7.20 1.34
CA ASN A 11 16.71 7.66 2.48
C ASN A 11 16.29 6.45 3.31
N ALA A 12 16.39 6.57 4.62
CA ALA A 12 15.94 5.55 5.56
C ALA A 12 15.07 6.19 6.63
N SER A 13 14.04 5.48 7.04
CA SER A 13 13.17 5.89 8.13
C SER A 13 12.86 4.70 9.04
N LEU A 14 12.75 5.00 10.32
CA LEU A 14 12.28 4.06 11.35
C LEU A 14 11.15 4.73 12.11
N TYR A 15 10.16 3.96 12.52
CA TYR A 15 9.07 4.46 13.33
C TYR A 15 8.67 3.43 14.38
N PHE A 16 8.17 3.97 15.48
CA PHE A 16 7.54 3.23 16.57
C PHE A 16 6.31 3.98 17.03
N ASP A 17 5.19 3.28 17.14
CA ASP A 17 3.95 3.81 17.66
C ASP A 17 3.39 2.89 18.72
N HIS A 18 2.86 3.48 19.81
CA HIS A 18 2.20 2.79 20.90
C HIS A 18 0.85 3.44 21.16
N ALA A 19 -0.20 2.68 20.95
CA ALA A 19 -1.56 3.09 21.25
C ALA A 19 -2.08 2.37 22.49
N ARG A 20 -2.67 3.12 23.41
CA ARG A 20 -3.40 2.61 24.56
C ARG A 20 -4.91 2.69 24.30
N ASN A 21 -5.64 1.67 24.77
CA ASN A 21 -7.09 1.62 24.65
C ASN A 21 -7.56 1.82 23.19
N MET A 22 -6.90 1.14 22.26
CA MET A 22 -7.27 1.19 20.85
C MET A 22 -8.62 0.52 20.63
N TYR A 23 -9.58 1.24 20.09
CA TYR A 23 -10.86 0.65 19.70
C TYR A 23 -10.72 -0.17 18.43
N THR A 24 -11.30 -1.36 18.45
CA THR A 24 -11.37 -2.24 17.28
C THR A 24 -12.73 -2.88 17.15
N THR A 25 -13.13 -3.18 15.93
CA THR A 25 -14.29 -4.02 15.66
C THR A 25 -13.87 -5.47 15.69
N TYR A 26 -14.60 -6.31 16.40
CA TYR A 26 -14.34 -7.75 16.42
C TYR A 26 -15.64 -8.55 16.38
N ALA A 27 -15.50 -9.78 15.89
CA ALA A 27 -16.60 -10.71 15.77
C ALA A 27 -16.63 -11.67 16.97
N LYS A 28 -17.80 -11.95 17.49
CA LYS A 28 -18.05 -13.00 18.49
C LYS A 28 -19.36 -13.73 18.21
N PRO A 29 -19.51 -15.01 18.63
CA PRO A 29 -20.79 -15.65 18.57
C PRO A 29 -21.87 -14.86 19.34
N TYR A 30 -23.06 -14.82 18.78
CA TYR A 30 -24.23 -14.36 19.49
C TYR A 30 -24.80 -15.56 20.26
N ASP A 31 -24.45 -15.65 21.55
CA ASP A 31 -24.81 -16.78 22.41
C ASP A 31 -26.31 -16.72 22.81
N ASP A 32 -27.19 -16.89 21.82
CA ASP A 32 -28.63 -17.03 22.03
C ASP A 32 -29.13 -18.34 21.40
N ALA A 33 -29.76 -19.19 22.18
CA ALA A 33 -30.30 -20.45 21.71
C ALA A 33 -31.35 -20.28 20.59
N LYS A 34 -32.00 -19.12 20.48
CA LYS A 34 -32.96 -18.79 19.41
C LYS A 34 -32.29 -18.43 18.09
N HIS A 35 -31.01 -18.10 18.09
CA HIS A 35 -30.27 -17.61 16.93
C HIS A 35 -28.95 -18.34 16.75
N PRO A 36 -28.97 -19.68 16.55
CA PRO A 36 -27.73 -20.45 16.40
C PRO A 36 -26.97 -20.01 15.12
N GLY A 37 -25.66 -19.86 15.24
CA GLY A 37 -24.80 -19.48 14.13
C GLY A 37 -24.76 -17.98 13.79
N VAL A 38 -25.46 -17.14 14.54
CA VAL A 38 -25.37 -15.67 14.36
C VAL A 38 -24.07 -15.17 14.94
N VAL A 39 -23.39 -14.31 14.20
CA VAL A 39 -22.16 -13.63 14.62
C VAL A 39 -22.46 -12.16 14.88
N LEU A 40 -22.14 -11.71 16.09
CA LEU A 40 -22.27 -10.32 16.48
C LEU A 40 -20.96 -9.57 16.20
N TRP A 41 -21.06 -8.50 15.43
CA TRP A 41 -19.98 -7.52 15.29
C TRP A 41 -20.13 -6.43 16.32
N THR A 42 -19.10 -6.20 17.09
CA THR A 42 -19.11 -5.20 18.16
C THR A 42 -17.78 -4.48 18.25
N MET A 43 -17.76 -3.37 18.94
CA MET A 43 -16.53 -2.63 19.23
C MET A 43 -16.00 -3.00 20.61
N ALA A 44 -14.69 -3.10 20.72
CA ALA A 44 -14.01 -3.31 21.99
C ALA A 44 -12.71 -2.52 22.05
N SER A 45 -12.24 -2.28 23.27
CA SER A 45 -10.96 -1.64 23.51
C SER A 45 -9.88 -2.69 23.74
N ILE A 46 -8.76 -2.53 23.02
CA ILE A 46 -7.53 -3.30 23.24
C ILE A 46 -6.60 -2.43 24.08
N PRO A 47 -6.15 -2.92 25.27
CA PRO A 47 -5.40 -2.10 26.21
C PRO A 47 -4.08 -1.54 25.64
N ASN A 48 -3.34 -2.35 24.88
CA ASN A 48 -2.08 -1.94 24.29
C ASN A 48 -1.92 -2.49 22.87
N SER A 49 -1.46 -1.64 21.97
CA SER A 49 -1.10 -1.97 20.61
C SER A 49 0.21 -1.30 20.24
N TYR A 50 1.05 -1.99 19.51
CA TYR A 50 2.36 -1.53 19.10
C TYR A 50 2.47 -1.67 17.59
N ALA A 51 2.93 -0.61 16.91
CA ALA A 51 3.29 -0.63 15.51
C ALA A 51 4.73 -0.13 15.37
N TYR A 52 5.55 -0.88 14.68
CA TYR A 52 6.92 -0.46 14.39
C TYR A 52 7.37 -1.00 13.06
N GLY A 53 8.33 -0.31 12.49
CA GLY A 53 8.84 -0.67 11.19
C GLY A 53 9.87 0.31 10.69
N GLY A 54 10.21 0.12 9.44
CA GLY A 54 11.15 0.99 8.75
C GLY A 54 11.01 0.89 7.25
N ALA A 55 11.55 1.88 6.58
CA ALA A 55 11.63 1.90 5.13
C ALA A 55 13.01 2.35 4.67
N LEU A 56 13.47 1.75 3.58
CA LEU A 56 14.66 2.15 2.84
C LEU A 56 14.21 2.54 1.44
N VAL A 57 14.54 3.76 1.02
CA VAL A 57 14.27 4.27 -0.31
C VAL A 57 15.60 4.51 -1.03
N LEU A 58 15.77 3.87 -2.17
CA LEU A 58 16.90 4.06 -3.07
C LEU A 58 16.39 4.72 -4.35
N SER A 59 16.92 5.89 -4.71
CA SER A 59 16.48 6.66 -5.88
C SER A 59 17.65 7.22 -6.70
N PRO A 60 18.55 6.37 -7.23
CA PRO A 60 19.64 6.81 -8.07
C PRO A 60 19.14 7.41 -9.39
N LYS A 61 19.96 8.25 -10.03
CA LYS A 61 19.65 8.87 -11.33
C LYS A 61 20.72 8.51 -12.34
N PHE A 62 20.32 7.83 -13.41
CA PHE A 62 21.19 7.38 -14.49
C PHE A 62 20.86 8.09 -15.81
N GLY A 63 20.77 9.44 -15.78
CA GLY A 63 20.41 10.23 -16.94
C GLY A 63 18.98 9.99 -17.41
N TRP A 64 18.80 9.16 -18.44
CA TRP A 64 17.49 8.83 -19.01
C TRP A 64 16.66 7.83 -18.18
N TRP A 65 17.26 7.12 -17.25
CA TRP A 65 16.64 6.14 -16.36
C TRP A 65 16.73 6.60 -14.90
N GLN A 66 15.60 6.63 -14.23
CA GLN A 66 15.48 7.02 -12.82
C GLN A 66 14.68 5.94 -12.09
N PRO A 67 15.33 4.88 -11.59
CA PRO A 67 14.68 3.90 -10.73
C PRO A 67 14.48 4.44 -9.33
N GLN A 68 13.41 4.00 -8.70
CA GLN A 68 13.18 4.16 -7.27
C GLN A 68 12.77 2.82 -6.69
N PHE A 69 13.53 2.34 -5.75
CA PHE A 69 13.21 1.12 -5.00
C PHE A 69 12.90 1.49 -3.56
N THR A 70 11.77 1.01 -3.06
CA THR A 70 11.37 1.13 -1.67
C THR A 70 11.21 -0.25 -1.08
N ALA A 71 11.92 -0.52 0.02
CA ALA A 71 11.73 -1.70 0.84
C ALA A 71 11.21 -1.25 2.21
N SER A 72 10.08 -1.79 2.63
CA SER A 72 9.48 -1.49 3.92
C SER A 72 9.25 -2.75 4.72
N LEU A 73 9.45 -2.67 6.01
CA LEU A 73 9.11 -3.70 6.98
C LEU A 73 8.09 -3.11 7.95
N PHE A 74 6.99 -3.79 8.13
CA PHE A 74 5.92 -3.40 9.05
C PHE A 74 5.66 -4.51 10.05
N TRP A 75 5.46 -4.11 11.28
CA TRP A 75 5.21 -5.01 12.39
C TRP A 75 4.08 -4.44 13.25
N PHE A 76 3.06 -5.22 13.49
CA PHE A 76 1.95 -4.83 14.35
C PHE A 76 1.63 -5.91 15.35
N GLN A 77 1.53 -5.53 16.61
CA GLN A 77 1.17 -6.40 17.70
C GLN A 77 0.12 -5.74 18.58
N SER A 78 -0.90 -6.47 18.94
CA SER A 78 -1.91 -6.01 19.89
C SER A 78 -2.23 -7.09 20.91
N ASN A 79 -2.53 -6.68 22.14
CA ASN A 79 -2.92 -7.61 23.19
C ASN A 79 -4.43 -7.82 23.19
N ALA A 80 -4.92 -8.64 22.27
CA ALA A 80 -6.34 -8.96 22.12
C ALA A 80 -6.80 -10.14 22.99
N ARG A 81 -5.98 -10.62 23.94
CA ARG A 81 -6.34 -11.75 24.82
C ARG A 81 -7.56 -11.46 25.69
N SER A 82 -7.76 -10.21 26.10
CA SER A 82 -8.95 -9.77 26.83
C SER A 82 -10.26 -9.95 26.06
N LEU A 83 -10.19 -10.10 24.73
CA LEU A 83 -11.31 -10.36 23.85
C LEU A 83 -11.48 -11.85 23.52
N ASN A 84 -10.76 -12.71 24.22
CA ASN A 84 -10.73 -14.16 23.98
C ASN A 84 -10.32 -14.53 22.53
N ILE A 85 -9.53 -13.67 21.89
CA ILE A 85 -9.04 -13.88 20.54
C ILE A 85 -7.74 -14.68 20.57
N GLN A 86 -7.73 -15.79 19.88
CA GLN A 86 -6.55 -16.62 19.64
C GLN A 86 -6.62 -17.25 18.25
N PRO A 87 -5.49 -17.52 17.59
CA PRO A 87 -4.11 -17.27 18.02
C PRO A 87 -3.69 -15.80 17.83
N LEU A 88 -2.60 -15.41 18.51
CA LEU A 88 -1.93 -14.12 18.32
C LEU A 88 -0.57 -14.38 17.67
N TRP A 89 -0.32 -13.69 16.57
CA TRP A 89 0.90 -13.84 15.78
C TRP A 89 1.76 -12.56 15.81
N ASN A 90 3.01 -12.73 15.45
CA ASN A 90 3.99 -11.66 15.48
C ASN A 90 5.00 -11.80 14.33
N GLU A 91 4.50 -11.75 13.10
CA GLU A 91 5.33 -11.81 11.89
C GLU A 91 5.58 -10.42 11.33
N VAL A 92 6.74 -10.24 10.72
CA VAL A 92 7.06 -9.02 9.95
C VAL A 92 6.39 -9.09 8.58
N GLN A 93 5.82 -8.00 8.13
CA GLN A 93 5.29 -7.85 6.78
C GLN A 93 6.27 -7.05 5.92
N PRO A 94 6.96 -7.67 4.96
CA PRO A 94 7.71 -6.96 3.95
C PRO A 94 6.80 -6.39 2.85
N ASP A 95 7.14 -5.20 2.35
CA ASP A 95 6.50 -4.55 1.20
C ASP A 95 7.58 -3.93 0.32
N PHE A 96 7.59 -4.28 -0.97
CA PHE A 96 8.55 -3.79 -1.94
C PHE A 96 7.84 -3.04 -3.05
N ILE A 97 8.36 -1.86 -3.38
CA ILE A 97 7.90 -1.06 -4.51
C ILE A 97 9.10 -0.76 -5.40
N LEU A 98 8.98 -1.07 -6.68
CA LEU A 98 9.94 -0.67 -7.70
C LEU A 98 9.23 0.23 -8.70
N ASN A 99 9.68 1.47 -8.81
CA ASN A 99 9.19 2.43 -9.76
C ASN A 99 10.33 2.80 -10.73
N ASN A 100 10.15 2.52 -12.02
CA ASN A 100 11.11 2.82 -13.05
C ASN A 100 10.57 3.91 -13.96
N SER A 101 11.30 5.03 -14.04
CA SER A 101 10.98 6.14 -14.93
C SER A 101 12.03 6.27 -16.00
N PHE A 102 11.61 6.27 -17.27
CA PHE A 102 12.48 6.38 -18.42
C PHE A 102 12.13 7.62 -19.22
N THR A 103 13.10 8.51 -19.39
CA THR A 103 12.98 9.66 -20.28
C THR A 103 13.62 9.28 -21.62
N LEU A 104 12.77 9.05 -22.62
CA LEU A 104 13.17 8.56 -23.93
C LEU A 104 13.28 9.71 -24.93
N PRO A 105 14.00 9.52 -26.05
CA PRO A 105 14.13 10.54 -27.10
C PRO A 105 12.76 11.01 -27.65
N ARG A 106 12.77 12.17 -28.30
CA ARG A 106 11.61 12.72 -29.00
C ARG A 106 10.37 12.96 -28.11
N GLY A 107 10.56 13.18 -26.80
CA GLY A 107 9.47 13.51 -25.86
C GLY A 107 8.62 12.31 -25.43
N TRP A 108 9.16 11.10 -25.49
CA TRP A 108 8.55 9.93 -24.87
C TRP A 108 8.98 9.80 -23.42
N PHE A 109 8.06 9.32 -22.60
CA PHE A 109 8.29 9.00 -21.19
C PHE A 109 7.56 7.70 -20.86
N LEU A 110 8.27 6.74 -20.28
CA LEU A 110 7.73 5.47 -19.82
C LEU A 110 7.90 5.37 -18.31
N ASN A 111 6.83 5.01 -17.61
CA ASN A 111 6.87 4.66 -16.20
C ASN A 111 6.33 3.24 -16.02
N ILE A 112 7.04 2.41 -15.27
CA ILE A 112 6.63 1.06 -14.88
C ILE A 112 6.78 0.97 -13.38
N LYS A 113 5.68 0.64 -12.69
CA LYS A 113 5.65 0.46 -11.24
C LYS A 113 5.22 -0.96 -10.90
N GLY A 114 6.03 -1.64 -10.11
CA GLY A 114 5.68 -2.91 -9.48
C GLY A 114 5.55 -2.73 -7.97
N ARG A 115 4.59 -3.38 -7.35
CA ARG A 115 4.49 -3.53 -5.90
C ARG A 115 4.29 -4.99 -5.55
N LEU A 116 4.96 -5.45 -4.49
CA LEU A 116 4.81 -6.77 -3.91
C LEU A 116 4.75 -6.62 -2.39
N ALA A 117 3.56 -6.78 -1.82
CA ALA A 117 3.34 -6.83 -0.38
C ALA A 117 3.21 -8.29 0.04
N PHE A 118 4.17 -8.77 0.80
CA PHE A 118 4.15 -10.14 1.30
C PHE A 118 3.06 -10.33 2.35
N GLY A 119 2.50 -11.53 2.37
CA GLY A 119 1.59 -11.93 3.43
C GLY A 119 2.30 -12.00 4.77
N ALA A 120 1.55 -11.78 5.84
CA ALA A 120 2.03 -11.91 7.19
C ALA A 120 0.87 -12.24 8.15
N LYS A 121 1.23 -12.89 9.25
CA LYS A 121 0.31 -13.12 10.38
C LYS A 121 0.69 -12.14 11.49
N GLN A 122 -0.18 -11.21 11.76
CA GLN A 122 0.08 -10.16 12.74
C GLN A 122 -1.09 -10.01 13.69
N SER A 123 -0.80 -9.97 14.98
CA SER A 123 -1.82 -9.92 16.01
C SER A 123 -2.87 -11.04 15.81
N TYR A 124 -4.09 -10.70 15.48
CA TYR A 124 -5.22 -11.63 15.25
C TYR A 124 -5.65 -11.68 13.76
N ALA A 125 -4.78 -11.28 12.86
CA ALA A 125 -5.09 -11.24 11.44
C ALA A 125 -4.05 -11.95 10.58
N ILE A 126 -4.50 -12.51 9.47
CA ILE A 126 -3.67 -13.07 8.41
C ILE A 126 -3.92 -12.27 7.14
N LYS A 127 -2.88 -11.74 6.56
CA LYS A 127 -2.88 -11.11 5.24
C LYS A 127 -2.14 -12.02 4.26
N LYS A 128 -2.71 -12.27 3.08
CA LYS A 128 -2.02 -12.98 2.00
C LYS A 128 -1.15 -12.03 1.18
N THR A 129 -0.20 -12.58 0.46
CA THR A 129 0.64 -11.82 -0.47
C THR A 129 -0.19 -11.24 -1.60
N GLU A 130 0.03 -9.96 -1.91
CA GLU A 130 -0.58 -9.28 -3.06
C GLU A 130 0.50 -8.54 -3.87
N GLY A 131 0.29 -8.44 -5.17
CA GLY A 131 1.20 -7.71 -6.03
C GLY A 131 0.48 -7.05 -7.19
N THR A 132 1.00 -5.92 -7.67
CA THR A 132 0.47 -5.22 -8.84
C THR A 132 1.58 -4.74 -9.74
N VAL A 133 1.29 -4.65 -11.03
CA VAL A 133 2.17 -4.01 -12.01
C VAL A 133 1.35 -2.99 -12.79
N ASP A 134 1.83 -1.76 -12.79
CA ASP A 134 1.25 -0.62 -13.51
C ASP A 134 2.23 -0.12 -14.57
N ALA A 135 1.74 0.39 -15.68
CA ALA A 135 2.54 1.03 -16.69
C ALA A 135 1.86 2.28 -17.27
N GLN A 136 2.67 3.27 -17.59
CA GLN A 136 2.22 4.48 -18.27
C GLN A 136 3.21 4.88 -19.34
N LEU A 137 2.77 4.96 -20.58
CA LEU A 137 3.53 5.50 -21.71
C LEU A 137 2.97 6.86 -22.09
N THR A 138 3.80 7.89 -22.02
CA THR A 138 3.43 9.28 -22.31
C THR A 138 4.21 9.81 -23.49
N LYS A 139 3.51 10.50 -24.39
CA LYS A 139 4.10 11.26 -25.49
C LYS A 139 3.74 12.74 -25.31
N SER A 140 4.77 13.58 -25.37
CA SER A 140 4.61 15.04 -25.40
C SER A 140 4.61 15.54 -26.83
N PHE A 141 3.67 16.41 -27.15
CA PHE A 141 3.45 17.06 -28.44
C PHE A 141 3.45 18.58 -28.26
N LEU A 142 3.50 19.27 -29.39
CA LEU A 142 3.47 20.73 -29.52
C LEU A 142 4.70 21.43 -28.92
N LYS A 143 4.80 22.73 -29.21
CA LYS A 143 5.83 23.60 -28.65
C LYS A 143 5.66 23.64 -27.12
N ASP A 144 6.76 23.67 -26.39
CA ASP A 144 6.82 23.69 -24.93
C ASP A 144 6.13 22.50 -24.24
N ARG A 145 5.92 21.38 -24.98
CA ARG A 145 5.27 20.15 -24.47
C ARG A 145 3.85 20.42 -23.93
N ALA A 146 3.15 21.38 -24.56
CA ALA A 146 1.83 21.82 -24.12
C ALA A 146 0.75 20.73 -24.16
N LEU A 147 0.86 19.75 -25.06
CA LEU A 147 -0.03 18.60 -25.11
C LEU A 147 0.72 17.32 -24.69
N ARG A 148 0.14 16.58 -23.76
CA ARG A 148 0.61 15.25 -23.36
C ARG A 148 -0.50 14.23 -23.54
N VAL A 149 -0.17 13.13 -24.20
CA VAL A 149 -1.06 11.97 -24.36
C VAL A 149 -0.42 10.81 -23.65
N SER A 150 -1.15 10.16 -22.75
CA SER A 150 -0.66 9.02 -21.98
C SER A 150 -1.58 7.82 -22.17
N LEU A 151 -0.98 6.66 -22.44
CA LEU A 151 -1.62 5.37 -22.29
C LEU A 151 -1.33 4.88 -20.87
N VAL A 152 -2.36 4.48 -20.16
CA VAL A 152 -2.27 4.04 -18.76
C VAL A 152 -2.83 2.63 -18.63
N ALA A 153 -2.09 1.77 -17.98
CA ALA A 153 -2.48 0.41 -17.63
C ALA A 153 -2.19 0.18 -16.14
N ASN A 154 -3.22 -0.02 -15.35
CA ASN A 154 -3.10 -0.34 -13.93
C ASN A 154 -3.43 -1.80 -13.70
N ASP A 155 -2.73 -2.42 -12.75
CA ASP A 155 -2.86 -3.83 -12.38
C ASP A 155 -2.97 -4.75 -13.62
N ILE A 156 -1.95 -4.66 -14.49
CA ILE A 156 -1.93 -5.29 -15.82
C ILE A 156 -2.26 -6.79 -15.76
N PHE A 157 -1.80 -7.47 -14.70
CA PHE A 157 -1.97 -8.91 -14.51
C PHE A 157 -3.18 -9.30 -13.67
N ARG A 158 -3.98 -8.32 -13.21
CA ARG A 158 -5.15 -8.54 -12.35
C ARG A 158 -4.81 -9.29 -11.05
N THR A 159 -3.68 -8.96 -10.45
CA THR A 159 -3.15 -9.63 -9.26
C THR A 159 -3.31 -8.83 -7.96
N GLY A 160 -3.91 -7.65 -8.04
CA GLY A 160 -4.14 -6.74 -6.91
C GLY A 160 -5.33 -7.13 -6.02
N THR A 161 -5.55 -8.42 -5.79
CA THR A 161 -6.62 -8.91 -4.91
C THR A 161 -6.14 -8.87 -3.46
N TYR A 162 -6.94 -8.25 -2.62
CA TYR A 162 -6.68 -8.15 -1.18
C TYR A 162 -7.39 -9.30 -0.46
N HIS A 163 -6.62 -10.19 0.15
CA HIS A 163 -7.12 -11.29 0.99
C HIS A 163 -6.73 -11.04 2.43
N PHE A 164 -7.73 -11.05 3.30
CA PHE A 164 -7.54 -10.76 4.69
C PHE A 164 -8.46 -11.63 5.55
N ARG A 165 -7.90 -12.31 6.55
CA ARG A 165 -8.64 -13.08 7.55
C ARG A 165 -8.43 -12.49 8.92
N VAL A 166 -9.52 -12.18 9.62
CA VAL A 166 -9.52 -11.66 10.99
C VAL A 166 -10.14 -12.67 11.92
N TYR A 167 -9.45 -12.97 12.99
CA TYR A 167 -9.93 -13.85 14.04
C TYR A 167 -10.66 -13.05 15.11
N GLY A 168 -11.78 -13.61 15.58
CA GLY A 168 -12.56 -13.12 16.69
C GLY A 168 -12.62 -14.15 17.81
N ASP A 169 -13.56 -13.98 18.76
CA ASP A 169 -13.85 -14.99 19.78
C ASP A 169 -14.50 -16.20 19.13
N ARG A 170 -13.80 -17.36 19.13
CA ARG A 170 -14.27 -18.63 18.56
C ARG A 170 -14.78 -18.56 17.11
N THR A 171 -14.39 -17.54 16.37
CA THR A 171 -14.82 -17.29 14.98
C THR A 171 -13.71 -16.64 14.16
N TYR A 172 -13.88 -16.64 12.85
CA TYR A 172 -13.06 -15.86 11.94
C TYR A 172 -13.90 -15.31 10.79
N ASN A 173 -13.44 -14.23 10.19
CA ASN A 173 -14.01 -13.68 8.97
C ASN A 173 -12.93 -13.57 7.92
N GLU A 174 -13.23 -14.01 6.73
CA GLU A 174 -12.34 -13.92 5.58
C GLU A 174 -12.91 -12.95 4.55
N PHE A 175 -12.09 -12.04 4.12
CA PHE A 175 -12.43 -11.03 3.14
C PHE A 175 -11.54 -11.21 1.92
N GLU A 176 -12.15 -11.26 0.77
CA GLU A 176 -11.49 -11.17 -0.51
C GLU A 176 -12.07 -9.97 -1.25
N ASN A 177 -11.25 -9.02 -1.60
CA ASN A 177 -11.68 -7.81 -2.28
C ASN A 177 -10.76 -7.51 -3.46
N TYR A 178 -11.33 -7.56 -4.64
CA TYR A 178 -10.73 -7.02 -5.85
C TYR A 178 -11.44 -5.70 -6.19
N ALA A 179 -10.88 -4.57 -5.76
CA ALA A 179 -11.48 -3.24 -5.90
C ALA A 179 -11.47 -2.71 -7.35
N ASP A 180 -11.65 -3.57 -8.35
CA ASP A 180 -11.63 -3.24 -9.79
C ASP A 180 -10.42 -2.37 -10.19
N LYS A 181 -9.23 -2.80 -9.74
CA LYS A 181 -7.98 -2.07 -9.93
C LYS A 181 -7.47 -2.13 -11.38
N GLN A 182 -7.84 -3.18 -12.13
CA GLN A 182 -7.40 -3.34 -13.52
C GLN A 182 -8.10 -2.30 -14.41
N ARG A 183 -7.32 -1.37 -14.94
CA ARG A 183 -7.83 -0.28 -15.77
C ARG A 183 -6.88 0.02 -16.90
N PHE A 184 -7.42 0.16 -18.09
CA PHE A 184 -6.72 0.63 -19.28
C PHE A 184 -7.37 1.93 -19.74
N GLY A 185 -6.56 2.93 -20.04
CA GLY A 185 -7.11 4.22 -20.40
C GLY A 185 -6.17 5.13 -21.17
N ILE A 186 -6.74 6.19 -21.72
CA ILE A 186 -6.01 7.28 -22.35
C ILE A 186 -6.24 8.53 -21.54
N ARG A 187 -5.15 9.23 -21.20
CA ARG A 187 -5.20 10.52 -20.51
C ARG A 187 -4.65 11.59 -21.43
N LEU A 188 -5.44 12.64 -21.62
CA LEU A 188 -5.03 13.86 -22.34
C LEU A 188 -4.81 14.97 -21.32
N ASN A 189 -3.67 15.64 -21.42
CA ASN A 189 -3.37 16.83 -20.62
C ASN A 189 -2.91 17.93 -21.58
N TYR A 190 -3.63 19.05 -21.61
CA TYR A 190 -3.29 20.22 -22.39
C TYR A 190 -3.10 21.42 -21.45
N GLN A 191 -1.94 22.05 -21.54
CA GLN A 191 -1.60 23.22 -20.74
C GLN A 191 -1.80 24.48 -21.59
N PHE A 192 -2.85 25.25 -21.29
CA PHE A 192 -3.09 26.55 -21.88
C PHE A 192 -2.06 27.56 -21.35
N ASN A 193 -1.63 28.49 -22.21
CA ASN A 193 -0.71 29.57 -21.85
C ASN A 193 0.60 29.10 -21.19
N ALA A 194 1.23 28.09 -21.75
CA ALA A 194 2.58 27.65 -21.35
C ALA A 194 3.66 28.68 -21.70
N THR A 195 3.29 29.93 -21.92
CA THR A 195 4.22 31.05 -22.13
C THR A 195 4.96 31.30 -20.81
N LYS A 196 6.27 31.18 -20.84
CA LYS A 196 7.15 31.57 -19.73
C LYS A 196 6.74 32.97 -19.28
N ASN A 197 6.27 33.10 -18.04
CA ASN A 197 6.17 34.42 -17.40
C ASN A 197 7.53 35.07 -17.46
N LYS A 198 7.72 35.96 -18.41
CA LYS A 198 8.83 36.91 -18.44
C LYS A 198 8.53 38.02 -17.43
N TYR A 199 8.52 37.70 -16.17
CA TYR A 199 8.77 38.73 -15.16
C TYR A 199 10.29 38.82 -14.98
N LYS A 200 10.85 39.86 -15.56
CA LYS A 200 12.16 40.37 -15.23
C LYS A 200 12.10 41.00 -13.84
#